data_ef05abc725bd78d9a96d9c54f331a4c5
#
_entry.id   ef05abc725bd78d9a96d9c54f331a4c5
#
_cell.length_a   1.000
_cell.length_b   1.000
_cell.length_c   1.000
_cell.angle_alpha   90.00
_cell.angle_beta   90.00
_cell.angle_gamma   90.00
#
_symmetry.space_group_name_H-M   'P 1'
#
loop_
_entity.id
_entity.type
_entity.pdbx_description
1 polymer ?
#
loop_
_entity_poly.entity_id
_entity_poly.type
_entity_poly.pdbx_seq_one_letter_code
_entity_poly.pdbx_strand_id
1 'polypeptide(L)'
;MNTRIKKRDGRLVKFNADKITNAIAKACAATGEFDMKEARKLTIKVLNLAEQLFNGKILSVEEIQDIVEEVLLQSPYRMTAKAYIIYRDQHSRLRDITNKMEVDLVDQYLKKADWKINENSNMDYSLQGLNNYISSEVSKVYWLNEIYTPEIRKAHTEGDFHIHDLSLLSVYCVGWDLYDVLLQGFRGVSGKVESKPAKHLRSALGQVVNFFYTLQGEAAGAQAFSNFDTLLAPFIRYDGLSIKEIKQALQEFIFNINVPTRVGFQTPFTNVTLDLTVPKYYADQPVIIGGKPQKETYKEFQEELDLFNKAFLQVMAEGDAKGRVFTFPIP
;
A
#
# COMPACT_ATOMS: atom_id res chain seq x y z
N MET A 1 49.88 0.63 -4.51
CA MET A 1 48.48 0.12 -4.61
C MET A 1 47.83 0.56 -5.91
N ASN A 2 47.04 -0.28 -6.55
CA ASN A 2 46.38 0.06 -7.84
C ASN A 2 45.36 1.22 -7.61
N THR A 3 45.24 2.09 -8.59
CA THR A 3 44.31 3.23 -8.57
C THR A 3 42.86 2.85 -8.80
N ARG A 4 42.57 1.57 -9.07
CA ARG A 4 41.23 1.02 -9.35
C ARG A 4 40.89 -0.09 -8.39
N ILE A 5 39.57 -0.25 -8.13
CA ILE A 5 39.00 -1.33 -7.36
C ILE A 5 37.85 -1.97 -8.14
N LYS A 6 37.72 -3.31 -8.05
CA LYS A 6 36.62 -4.05 -8.65
C LYS A 6 35.43 -4.06 -7.69
N LYS A 7 34.31 -3.50 -8.13
CA LYS A 7 33.04 -3.57 -7.40
C LYS A 7 32.42 -4.96 -7.50
N ARG A 8 31.44 -5.23 -6.63
CA ARG A 8 30.69 -6.51 -6.58
C ARG A 8 29.98 -6.84 -7.90
N ASP A 9 29.50 -5.81 -8.62
CA ASP A 9 28.89 -5.91 -9.94
C ASP A 9 29.90 -6.06 -11.10
N GLY A 10 31.17 -6.27 -10.78
CA GLY A 10 32.25 -6.44 -11.74
C GLY A 10 32.85 -5.16 -12.29
N ARG A 11 32.23 -3.98 -12.08
CA ARG A 11 32.73 -2.70 -12.61
C ARG A 11 34.04 -2.28 -11.92
N LEU A 12 34.94 -1.71 -12.72
CA LEU A 12 36.18 -1.13 -12.23
C LEU A 12 35.97 0.38 -11.99
N VAL A 13 36.20 0.82 -10.75
CA VAL A 13 36.06 2.22 -10.37
C VAL A 13 37.33 2.74 -9.72
N LYS A 14 37.49 4.07 -9.66
CA LYS A 14 38.62 4.70 -8.96
C LYS A 14 38.61 4.31 -7.48
N PHE A 15 39.76 3.87 -6.97
CA PHE A 15 39.90 3.55 -5.56
C PHE A 15 39.82 4.83 -4.71
N ASN A 16 39.14 4.74 -3.56
CA ASN A 16 39.03 5.85 -2.60
C ASN A 16 39.24 5.32 -1.18
N ALA A 17 40.37 5.67 -0.58
CA ALA A 17 40.75 5.26 0.79
C ALA A 17 39.83 5.84 1.88
N ASP A 18 39.19 7.01 1.64
CA ASP A 18 38.30 7.61 2.63
C ASP A 18 37.09 6.72 2.93
N LYS A 19 36.70 5.85 1.99
CA LYS A 19 35.63 4.88 2.23
C LYS A 19 36.00 3.87 3.28
N ILE A 20 37.27 3.46 3.34
CA ILE A 20 37.78 2.57 4.39
C ILE A 20 37.78 3.30 5.73
N THR A 21 38.36 4.52 5.75
CA THR A 21 38.38 5.36 6.95
C THR A 21 36.98 5.56 7.53
N ASN A 22 36.02 5.92 6.68
CA ASN A 22 34.63 6.13 7.09
C ASN A 22 33.96 4.85 7.59
N ALA A 23 34.26 3.69 7.01
CA ALA A 23 33.72 2.42 7.47
C ALA A 23 34.25 2.02 8.86
N ILE A 24 35.55 2.19 9.08
CA ILE A 24 36.19 1.98 10.38
C ILE A 24 35.65 2.96 11.43
N ALA A 25 35.53 4.25 11.08
CA ALA A 25 35.00 5.28 11.97
C ALA A 25 33.54 5.03 12.36
N LYS A 26 32.71 4.55 11.43
CA LYS A 26 31.31 4.17 11.71
C LYS A 26 31.23 3.00 12.69
N ALA A 27 32.07 1.98 12.53
CA ALA A 27 32.13 0.87 13.48
C ALA A 27 32.60 1.34 14.86
N CYS A 28 33.56 2.26 14.92
CA CYS A 28 34.03 2.87 16.16
C CYS A 28 32.97 3.77 16.83
N ALA A 29 32.14 4.46 16.07
CA ALA A 29 31.08 5.31 16.63
C ALA A 29 30.08 4.50 17.50
N ALA A 30 29.91 3.20 17.21
CA ALA A 30 29.08 2.30 18.01
C ALA A 30 29.77 1.82 19.32
N THR A 31 31.05 1.97 19.43
CA THR A 31 31.85 1.43 20.56
C THR A 31 32.62 2.47 21.37
N GLY A 32 32.89 3.62 20.74
CA GLY A 32 33.62 4.72 21.39
C GLY A 32 35.09 4.49 21.66
N GLU A 33 35.74 3.45 21.07
CA GLU A 33 37.11 3.05 21.44
C GLU A 33 38.22 4.00 20.95
N PHE A 34 37.96 4.75 19.85
CA PHE A 34 38.95 5.70 19.29
C PHE A 34 38.30 6.80 18.45
N ASP A 35 39.08 7.72 17.95
CA ASP A 35 38.66 8.87 17.15
C ASP A 35 38.93 8.69 15.63
N MET A 36 38.52 9.68 14.85
CA MET A 36 38.75 9.72 13.40
C MET A 36 40.25 9.72 13.02
N LYS A 37 41.14 10.23 13.90
CA LYS A 37 42.56 10.27 13.66
C LYS A 37 43.15 8.87 13.69
N GLU A 38 42.69 8.06 14.64
CA GLU A 38 43.09 6.65 14.73
C GLU A 38 42.51 5.80 13.63
N ALA A 39 41.24 6.09 13.19
CA ALA A 39 40.64 5.44 12.03
C ALA A 39 41.49 5.65 10.75
N ARG A 40 42.09 6.83 10.58
CA ARG A 40 43.00 7.12 9.45
C ARG A 40 44.29 6.31 9.55
N LYS A 41 44.86 6.15 10.76
CA LYS A 41 46.07 5.30 10.94
C LYS A 41 45.79 3.85 10.64
N LEU A 42 44.66 3.32 11.09
CA LEU A 42 44.21 1.97 10.74
C LEU A 42 44.03 1.79 9.25
N THR A 43 43.46 2.79 8.56
CA THR A 43 43.35 2.80 7.11
C THR A 43 44.70 2.71 6.42
N ILE A 44 45.72 3.43 6.90
CA ILE A 44 47.09 3.33 6.36
C ILE A 44 47.63 1.91 6.54
N LYS A 45 47.41 1.25 7.70
CA LYS A 45 47.80 -0.16 7.92
C LYS A 45 47.10 -1.09 6.94
N VAL A 46 45.76 -0.87 6.66
CA VAL A 46 45.03 -1.64 5.67
C VAL A 46 45.63 -1.48 4.28
N LEU A 47 46.00 -0.27 3.86
CA LEU A 47 46.63 -0.01 2.57
C LEU A 47 47.98 -0.67 2.42
N ASN A 48 48.81 -0.63 3.48
CA ASN A 48 50.12 -1.25 3.49
C ASN A 48 50.00 -2.79 3.41
N LEU A 49 49.10 -3.39 4.17
CA LEU A 49 48.88 -4.82 4.15
C LEU A 49 48.31 -5.27 2.81
N ALA A 50 47.40 -4.50 2.22
CA ALA A 50 46.89 -4.77 0.88
C ALA A 50 47.98 -4.76 -0.19
N GLU A 51 48.92 -3.81 -0.15
CA GLU A 51 50.06 -3.77 -1.06
C GLU A 51 50.98 -4.94 -0.90
N GLN A 52 51.29 -5.35 0.36
CA GLN A 52 52.12 -6.50 0.66
C GLN A 52 51.53 -7.83 0.17
N LEU A 53 50.20 -8.03 0.39
CA LEU A 53 49.57 -9.29 0.06
C LEU A 53 49.27 -9.46 -1.44
N PHE A 54 48.98 -8.37 -2.13
CA PHE A 54 48.44 -8.43 -3.50
C PHE A 54 49.33 -7.81 -4.56
N ASN A 55 50.46 -7.21 -4.19
CA ASN A 55 51.52 -6.73 -5.07
C ASN A 55 51.00 -5.94 -6.31
N GLY A 56 50.21 -4.92 -6.11
CA GLY A 56 49.68 -4.06 -7.17
C GLY A 56 48.51 -4.62 -8.00
N LYS A 57 47.96 -5.78 -7.66
CA LYS A 57 46.74 -6.31 -8.30
C LYS A 57 45.53 -5.43 -8.01
N ILE A 58 44.53 -5.49 -8.91
CA ILE A 58 43.25 -4.85 -8.70
C ILE A 58 42.45 -5.71 -7.72
N LEU A 59 42.21 -5.17 -6.53
CA LEU A 59 41.43 -5.84 -5.50
C LEU A 59 39.94 -5.60 -5.68
N SER A 60 39.15 -6.56 -5.23
CA SER A 60 37.72 -6.43 -5.04
C SER A 60 37.38 -5.70 -3.74
N VAL A 61 36.13 -5.24 -3.61
CA VAL A 61 35.64 -4.65 -2.37
C VAL A 61 35.66 -5.66 -1.23
N GLU A 62 35.41 -6.94 -1.50
CA GLU A 62 35.42 -7.99 -0.48
C GLU A 62 36.85 -8.22 0.06
N GLU A 63 37.85 -8.36 -0.84
CA GLU A 63 39.26 -8.52 -0.42
C GLU A 63 39.73 -7.34 0.43
N ILE A 64 39.33 -6.11 0.12
CA ILE A 64 39.63 -4.94 0.98
C ILE A 64 38.94 -5.06 2.34
N GLN A 65 37.71 -5.52 2.38
CA GLN A 65 36.99 -5.70 3.66
C GLN A 65 37.61 -6.80 4.53
N ASP A 66 38.11 -7.89 3.93
CA ASP A 66 38.84 -8.93 4.61
C ASP A 66 40.12 -8.37 5.27
N ILE A 67 40.86 -7.52 4.56
CA ILE A 67 42.04 -6.84 5.08
C ILE A 67 41.69 -5.89 6.22
N VAL A 68 40.57 -5.17 6.12
CA VAL A 68 40.08 -4.28 7.21
C VAL A 68 39.80 -5.11 8.48
N GLU A 69 39.13 -6.25 8.33
CA GLU A 69 38.87 -7.15 9.47
C GLU A 69 40.18 -7.64 10.11
N GLU A 70 41.15 -8.09 9.31
CA GLU A 70 42.43 -8.53 9.80
C GLU A 70 43.17 -7.44 10.58
N VAL A 71 43.24 -6.23 10.04
CA VAL A 71 43.86 -5.08 10.72
C VAL A 71 43.17 -4.71 12.03
N LEU A 72 41.82 -4.78 12.03
CA LEU A 72 41.05 -4.49 13.25
C LEU A 72 41.23 -5.59 14.30
N LEU A 73 41.26 -6.87 13.91
CA LEU A 73 41.49 -7.99 14.82
C LEU A 73 42.90 -7.97 15.44
N GLN A 74 43.91 -7.52 14.71
CA GLN A 74 45.27 -7.34 15.19
C GLN A 74 45.47 -6.06 16.02
N SER A 75 44.45 -5.17 16.06
CA SER A 75 44.51 -3.95 16.85
C SER A 75 44.04 -4.18 18.30
N PRO A 76 44.33 -3.25 19.24
CA PRO A 76 43.76 -3.33 20.58
C PRO A 76 42.24 -3.07 20.64
N TYR A 77 41.59 -2.64 19.56
CA TYR A 77 40.23 -2.17 19.50
C TYR A 77 39.27 -3.33 19.22
N ARG A 78 39.16 -4.25 20.14
CA ARG A 78 38.43 -5.52 19.99
C ARG A 78 36.91 -5.32 19.82
N MET A 79 36.32 -4.32 20.47
CA MET A 79 34.90 -4.06 20.38
C MET A 79 34.54 -3.49 19.00
N THR A 80 35.39 -2.60 18.46
CA THR A 80 35.22 -2.07 17.09
C THR A 80 35.44 -3.17 16.05
N ALA A 81 36.41 -4.07 16.21
CA ALA A 81 36.58 -5.22 15.32
C ALA A 81 35.31 -6.09 15.28
N LYS A 82 34.78 -6.42 16.46
CA LYS A 82 33.51 -7.18 16.57
C LYS A 82 32.34 -6.46 15.93
N ALA A 83 32.18 -5.15 16.18
CA ALA A 83 31.10 -4.34 15.58
C ALA A 83 31.21 -4.30 14.06
N TYR A 84 32.41 -4.15 13.51
CA TYR A 84 32.66 -4.14 12.07
C TYR A 84 32.28 -5.48 11.42
N ILE A 85 32.73 -6.62 12.00
CA ILE A 85 32.43 -7.95 11.48
C ILE A 85 30.93 -8.23 11.52
N ILE A 86 30.24 -7.94 12.63
CA ILE A 86 28.80 -8.12 12.75
C ILE A 86 28.06 -7.27 11.72
N TYR A 87 28.42 -6.00 11.59
CA TYR A 87 27.81 -5.10 10.60
C TYR A 87 28.01 -5.62 9.17
N ARG A 88 29.22 -6.08 8.83
CA ARG A 88 29.52 -6.66 7.51
C ARG A 88 28.70 -7.91 7.25
N ASP A 89 28.63 -8.83 8.21
CA ASP A 89 27.84 -10.07 8.11
C ASP A 89 26.35 -9.77 7.92
N GLN A 90 25.79 -8.89 8.73
CA GLN A 90 24.40 -8.45 8.61
C GLN A 90 24.10 -7.86 7.21
N HIS A 91 24.96 -6.97 6.72
CA HIS A 91 24.81 -6.39 5.39
C HIS A 91 25.04 -7.39 4.25
N SER A 92 25.88 -8.42 4.45
CA SER A 92 26.03 -9.51 3.49
C SER A 92 24.78 -10.36 3.43
N ARG A 93 24.26 -10.78 4.58
CA ARG A 93 23.01 -11.55 4.68
C ARG A 93 21.81 -10.79 4.09
N LEU A 94 21.69 -9.50 4.40
CA LEU A 94 20.63 -8.67 3.82
C LEU A 94 20.70 -8.62 2.29
N ARG A 95 21.90 -8.46 1.72
CA ARG A 95 22.09 -8.49 0.27
C ARG A 95 21.78 -9.86 -0.35
N ASP A 96 22.24 -10.92 0.29
CA ASP A 96 22.01 -12.29 -0.19
C ASP A 96 20.52 -12.64 -0.13
N ILE A 97 19.84 -12.20 0.93
CA ILE A 97 18.37 -12.30 1.06
C ILE A 97 17.70 -11.48 -0.04
N THR A 98 18.10 -10.23 -0.25
CA THR A 98 17.50 -9.36 -1.28
C THR A 98 17.71 -9.94 -2.67
N ASN A 99 18.91 -10.34 -3.03
CA ASN A 99 19.22 -10.90 -4.35
C ASN A 99 18.51 -12.24 -4.61
N LYS A 100 18.37 -13.10 -3.60
CA LYS A 100 17.57 -14.34 -3.72
C LYS A 100 16.09 -14.06 -3.73
N MET A 101 15.60 -13.17 -2.85
CA MET A 101 14.18 -12.83 -2.80
C MET A 101 13.68 -12.23 -4.11
N GLU A 102 14.46 -11.38 -4.80
CA GLU A 102 14.02 -10.73 -6.04
C GLU A 102 13.68 -11.75 -7.15
N VAL A 103 14.51 -12.78 -7.32
CA VAL A 103 14.26 -13.84 -8.33
C VAL A 103 13.21 -14.82 -7.82
N ASP A 104 13.28 -15.24 -6.56
CA ASP A 104 12.36 -16.20 -5.97
C ASP A 104 10.92 -15.64 -5.90
N LEU A 105 10.75 -14.35 -5.60
CA LEU A 105 9.41 -13.72 -5.56
C LEU A 105 8.75 -13.71 -6.94
N VAL A 106 9.50 -13.36 -7.99
CA VAL A 106 8.98 -13.40 -9.35
C VAL A 106 8.60 -14.82 -9.75
N ASP A 107 9.48 -15.78 -9.46
CA ASP A 107 9.24 -17.21 -9.72
C ASP A 107 8.03 -17.76 -8.95
N GLN A 108 7.87 -17.40 -7.68
CA GLN A 108 6.72 -17.80 -6.86
C GLN A 108 5.40 -17.27 -7.45
N TYR A 109 5.38 -16.01 -7.88
CA TYR A 109 4.22 -15.44 -8.53
C TYR A 109 3.91 -16.10 -9.87
N LEU A 110 4.91 -16.20 -10.77
CA LEU A 110 4.73 -16.76 -12.12
C LEU A 110 4.39 -18.26 -12.10
N LYS A 111 4.97 -19.02 -11.18
CA LYS A 111 4.71 -20.45 -11.02
C LYS A 111 3.45 -20.74 -10.19
N LYS A 112 2.75 -19.71 -9.74
CA LYS A 112 1.57 -19.84 -8.86
C LYS A 112 1.87 -20.69 -7.60
N ALA A 113 3.12 -20.62 -7.12
CA ALA A 113 3.60 -21.46 -6.03
C ALA A 113 3.18 -20.91 -4.65
N ASP A 114 2.94 -19.62 -4.52
CA ASP A 114 2.50 -19.01 -3.28
C ASP A 114 0.97 -18.99 -3.20
N TRP A 115 0.41 -19.73 -2.24
CA TRP A 115 -1.03 -19.76 -1.98
C TRP A 115 -1.59 -18.39 -1.60
N LYS A 116 -0.79 -17.49 -1.03
CA LYS A 116 -1.17 -16.12 -0.68
C LYS A 116 -1.57 -15.26 -1.87
N ILE A 117 -1.10 -15.59 -3.06
CA ILE A 117 -1.49 -14.91 -4.29
C ILE A 117 -3.01 -15.07 -4.53
N ASN A 118 -3.58 -16.18 -4.08
CA ASN A 118 -5.01 -16.50 -4.16
C ASN A 118 -5.73 -16.36 -2.81
N GLU A 119 -5.12 -15.74 -1.80
CA GLU A 119 -5.73 -15.52 -0.48
C GLU A 119 -7.05 -14.74 -0.61
N ASN A 120 -7.10 -13.85 -1.57
CA ASN A 120 -8.32 -13.15 -1.95
C ASN A 120 -8.92 -13.82 -3.21
N SER A 121 -10.06 -14.47 -3.07
CA SER A 121 -10.74 -15.23 -4.13
C SER A 121 -11.08 -14.40 -5.38
N ASN A 122 -11.04 -13.06 -5.27
CA ASN A 122 -11.31 -12.12 -6.37
C ASN A 122 -10.05 -11.69 -7.14
N MET A 123 -8.85 -12.14 -6.74
CA MET A 123 -7.61 -11.83 -7.44
C MET A 123 -7.34 -12.78 -8.60
N ASP A 124 -6.85 -12.20 -9.70
CA ASP A 124 -6.32 -12.97 -10.84
C ASP A 124 -4.90 -12.50 -11.17
N TYR A 125 -4.14 -13.35 -11.86
CA TYR A 125 -2.75 -13.06 -12.23
C TYR A 125 -2.68 -11.94 -13.27
N SER A 126 -1.90 -10.90 -12.97
CA SER A 126 -1.70 -9.75 -13.85
C SER A 126 -0.32 -9.14 -13.64
N LEU A 127 0.13 -8.30 -14.60
CA LEU A 127 1.39 -7.55 -14.45
C LEU A 127 1.34 -6.57 -13.26
N GLN A 128 0.20 -5.93 -13.03
CA GLN A 128 0.01 -5.11 -11.84
C GLN A 128 0.02 -5.95 -10.56
N GLY A 129 -0.60 -7.13 -10.59
CA GLY A 129 -0.57 -8.08 -9.48
C GLY A 129 0.85 -8.52 -9.14
N LEU A 130 1.68 -8.83 -10.14
CA LEU A 130 3.10 -9.14 -9.95
C LEU A 130 3.85 -7.98 -9.27
N ASN A 131 3.71 -6.76 -9.79
CA ASN A 131 4.36 -5.60 -9.20
C ASN A 131 3.90 -5.34 -7.76
N ASN A 132 2.59 -5.46 -7.50
CA ASN A 132 2.05 -5.30 -6.16
C ASN A 132 2.55 -6.39 -5.21
N TYR A 133 2.64 -7.65 -5.66
CA TYR A 133 3.16 -8.75 -4.87
C TYR A 133 4.62 -8.51 -4.44
N ILE A 134 5.49 -8.15 -5.38
CA ILE A 134 6.91 -7.85 -5.10
C ILE A 134 7.01 -6.66 -4.12
N SER A 135 6.29 -5.57 -4.41
CA SER A 135 6.27 -4.39 -3.55
C SER A 135 5.78 -4.71 -2.14
N SER A 136 4.72 -5.51 -2.01
CA SER A 136 4.14 -5.94 -0.74
C SER A 136 5.11 -6.76 0.10
N GLU A 137 5.80 -7.71 -0.51
CA GLU A 137 6.77 -8.56 0.19
C GLU A 137 7.98 -7.76 0.71
N VAL A 138 8.40 -6.73 -0.02
CA VAL A 138 9.45 -5.81 0.45
C VAL A 138 8.94 -4.89 1.55
N SER A 139 7.75 -4.29 1.34
CA SER A 139 7.19 -3.30 2.26
C SER A 139 6.85 -3.89 3.62
N LYS A 140 6.28 -5.10 3.67
CA LYS A 140 5.95 -5.75 4.95
C LYS A 140 7.17 -5.96 5.86
N VAL A 141 8.33 -6.26 5.25
CA VAL A 141 9.58 -6.40 6.01
C VAL A 141 9.96 -5.04 6.63
N TYR A 142 9.80 -3.97 5.88
CA TYR A 142 10.04 -2.62 6.40
C TYR A 142 9.05 -2.25 7.52
N TRP A 143 7.75 -2.49 7.32
CA TRP A 143 6.73 -2.19 8.33
C TRP A 143 7.02 -2.92 9.64
N LEU A 144 7.33 -4.22 9.58
CA LEU A 144 7.62 -5.03 10.75
C LEU A 144 8.91 -4.63 11.49
N ASN A 145 9.91 -4.09 10.77
CA ASN A 145 11.20 -3.77 11.39
C ASN A 145 11.34 -2.32 11.84
N GLU A 146 10.71 -1.37 11.09
CA GLU A 146 10.93 0.06 11.31
C GLU A 146 9.71 0.77 11.91
N ILE A 147 8.49 0.26 11.66
CA ILE A 147 7.25 0.92 12.10
C ILE A 147 6.68 0.23 13.36
N TYR A 148 6.58 -1.09 13.35
CA TYR A 148 6.07 -1.82 14.50
C TYR A 148 7.16 -2.04 15.58
N THR A 149 6.75 -2.05 16.86
CA THR A 149 7.69 -2.30 17.95
C THR A 149 8.22 -3.73 17.89
N PRO A 150 9.42 -4.01 18.50
CA PRO A 150 9.97 -5.36 18.53
C PRO A 150 9.02 -6.39 19.15
N GLU A 151 8.22 -6.01 20.14
CA GLU A 151 7.23 -6.87 20.80
C GLU A 151 6.11 -7.25 19.85
N ILE A 152 5.54 -6.27 19.10
CA ILE A 152 4.50 -6.50 18.11
C ILE A 152 5.01 -7.39 16.98
N ARG A 153 6.22 -7.08 16.47
CA ARG A 153 6.85 -7.91 15.44
C ARG A 153 7.03 -9.34 15.91
N LYS A 154 7.56 -9.54 17.14
CA LYS A 154 7.76 -10.86 17.71
C LYS A 154 6.46 -11.62 17.82
N ALA A 155 5.44 -11.03 18.40
CA ALA A 155 4.13 -11.65 18.56
C ALA A 155 3.50 -12.07 17.22
N HIS A 156 3.64 -11.23 16.16
CA HIS A 156 3.19 -11.58 14.82
C HIS A 156 3.99 -12.75 14.21
N THR A 157 5.33 -12.73 14.34
CA THR A 157 6.19 -13.76 13.73
C THR A 157 6.14 -15.09 14.46
N GLU A 158 5.89 -15.09 15.77
CA GLU A 158 5.75 -16.29 16.60
C GLU A 158 4.31 -16.84 16.60
N GLY A 159 3.37 -16.10 16.03
CA GLY A 159 1.97 -16.54 15.88
C GLY A 159 1.07 -16.26 17.09
N ASP A 160 1.49 -15.41 18.03
CA ASP A 160 0.68 -15.00 19.18
C ASP A 160 -0.53 -14.18 18.72
N PHE A 161 -0.39 -13.39 17.67
CA PHE A 161 -1.47 -12.75 16.93
C PHE A 161 -1.09 -12.52 15.47
N HIS A 162 -2.07 -12.19 14.63
CA HIS A 162 -1.90 -11.92 13.20
C HIS A 162 -2.18 -10.46 12.86
N ILE A 163 -1.21 -9.78 12.21
CA ILE A 163 -1.45 -8.49 11.56
C ILE A 163 -1.91 -8.80 10.14
N HIS A 164 -3.16 -8.45 9.84
CA HIS A 164 -3.77 -8.70 8.54
C HIS A 164 -3.32 -7.68 7.49
N ASP A 165 -3.22 -8.09 6.24
CA ASP A 165 -2.89 -7.24 5.08
C ASP A 165 -1.64 -6.36 5.24
N LEU A 166 -0.55 -6.93 5.74
CA LEU A 166 0.75 -6.25 5.84
C LEU A 166 1.33 -5.76 4.50
N SER A 167 0.68 -6.07 3.39
CA SER A 167 1.01 -5.53 2.06
C SER A 167 0.86 -4.01 1.99
N LEU A 168 -0.06 -3.44 2.78
CA LEU A 168 -0.33 -2.01 2.86
C LEU A 168 -0.30 -1.54 4.31
N LEU A 169 0.38 -0.43 4.59
CA LEU A 169 0.26 0.26 5.87
C LEU A 169 -0.92 1.23 5.79
N SER A 170 -2.13 0.71 5.82
CA SER A 170 -3.37 1.47 5.68
C SER A 170 -4.44 0.98 6.64
N VAL A 171 -5.58 1.68 6.68
CA VAL A 171 -6.78 1.17 7.35
C VAL A 171 -7.29 -0.07 6.63
N TYR A 172 -7.83 -1.03 7.38
CA TYR A 172 -8.40 -2.24 6.77
C TYR A 172 -9.69 -1.91 6.03
N CYS A 173 -10.71 -1.46 6.74
CA CYS A 173 -11.99 -1.02 6.18
C CYS A 173 -12.28 0.43 6.58
N VAL A 174 -12.98 1.16 5.73
CA VAL A 174 -13.27 2.57 5.97
C VAL A 174 -14.70 2.92 5.55
N GLY A 175 -15.40 3.65 6.41
CA GLY A 175 -16.68 4.27 6.11
C GLY A 175 -16.49 5.73 5.70
N TRP A 176 -17.15 6.13 4.64
CA TRP A 176 -17.13 7.49 4.12
C TRP A 176 -18.46 8.18 4.34
N ASP A 177 -18.44 9.51 4.47
CA ASP A 177 -19.65 10.32 4.60
C ASP A 177 -20.19 10.72 3.23
N LEU A 178 -21.33 10.12 2.82
CA LEU A 178 -22.01 10.47 1.59
C LEU A 178 -22.60 11.88 1.64
N TYR A 179 -23.05 12.33 2.81
CA TYR A 179 -23.61 13.67 3.00
C TYR A 179 -22.58 14.75 2.64
N ASP A 180 -21.32 14.54 3.04
CA ASP A 180 -20.22 15.45 2.70
C ASP A 180 -19.96 15.49 1.19
N VAL A 181 -20.03 14.34 0.51
CA VAL A 181 -19.91 14.27 -0.97
C VAL A 181 -21.06 15.02 -1.65
N LEU A 182 -22.28 14.93 -1.14
CA LEU A 182 -23.42 15.66 -1.68
C LEU A 182 -23.32 17.17 -1.48
N LEU A 183 -22.72 17.60 -0.36
CA LEU A 183 -22.48 19.03 -0.08
C LEU A 183 -21.34 19.63 -0.89
N GLN A 184 -20.22 18.93 -0.99
CA GLN A 184 -18.98 19.51 -1.52
C GLN A 184 -18.68 19.07 -2.95
N GLY A 185 -19.33 18.01 -3.43
CA GLY A 185 -18.99 17.35 -4.68
C GLY A 185 -17.80 16.41 -4.54
N PHE A 186 -17.35 15.87 -5.66
CA PHE A 186 -16.17 15.03 -5.71
C PHE A 186 -14.92 15.90 -5.83
N ARG A 187 -14.13 16.00 -4.77
CA ARG A 187 -12.88 16.78 -4.74
C ARG A 187 -11.67 15.98 -5.18
N GLY A 188 -11.78 14.64 -5.18
CA GLY A 188 -10.72 13.76 -5.65
C GLY A 188 -9.40 13.94 -4.90
N VAL A 189 -8.31 13.95 -5.66
CA VAL A 189 -6.95 14.17 -5.17
C VAL A 189 -6.52 15.58 -5.56
N SER A 190 -5.84 16.30 -4.66
CA SER A 190 -5.36 17.66 -4.88
C SER A 190 -4.65 17.83 -6.22
N GLY A 191 -5.05 18.84 -7.00
CA GLY A 191 -4.50 19.12 -8.33
C GLY A 191 -4.96 18.17 -9.44
N LYS A 192 -5.97 17.33 -9.18
CA LYS A 192 -6.60 16.43 -10.16
C LYS A 192 -8.04 16.89 -10.47
N VAL A 193 -8.76 16.09 -11.24
CA VAL A 193 -10.14 16.41 -11.65
C VAL A 193 -11.06 16.46 -10.43
N GLU A 194 -11.86 17.51 -10.38
CA GLU A 194 -12.90 17.75 -9.37
C GLU A 194 -14.26 17.95 -10.06
N SER A 195 -15.34 17.61 -9.36
CA SER A 195 -16.69 17.89 -9.81
C SER A 195 -17.48 18.65 -8.74
N LYS A 196 -18.34 19.56 -9.21
CA LYS A 196 -19.30 20.26 -8.34
C LYS A 196 -20.30 19.28 -7.73
N PRO A 197 -20.99 19.65 -6.63
CA PRO A 197 -22.07 18.86 -6.06
C PRO A 197 -23.10 18.43 -7.10
N ALA A 198 -23.52 17.16 -7.00
CA ALA A 198 -24.47 16.58 -7.93
C ALA A 198 -25.85 17.22 -7.83
N LYS A 199 -26.50 17.43 -8.98
CA LYS A 199 -27.88 17.92 -9.06
C LYS A 199 -28.88 16.83 -9.47
N HIS A 200 -28.38 15.71 -9.99
CA HIS A 200 -29.16 14.62 -10.54
C HIS A 200 -28.70 13.28 -9.99
N LEU A 201 -29.61 12.30 -9.86
CA LEU A 201 -29.32 10.98 -9.31
C LEU A 201 -28.13 10.30 -10.00
N ARG A 202 -28.11 10.26 -11.34
CA ARG A 202 -27.02 9.65 -12.10
C ARG A 202 -25.67 10.33 -11.83
N SER A 203 -25.68 11.66 -11.65
CA SER A 203 -24.45 12.39 -11.33
C SER A 203 -23.96 12.07 -9.92
N ALA A 204 -24.86 11.95 -8.94
CA ALA A 204 -24.52 11.56 -7.58
C ALA A 204 -23.94 10.13 -7.54
N LEU A 205 -24.59 9.18 -8.19
CA LEU A 205 -24.09 7.80 -8.32
C LEU A 205 -22.74 7.75 -9.03
N GLY A 206 -22.53 8.54 -10.09
CA GLY A 206 -21.26 8.66 -10.78
C GLY A 206 -20.13 9.24 -9.89
N GLN A 207 -20.43 10.20 -9.04
CA GLN A 207 -19.47 10.70 -8.04
C GLN A 207 -19.09 9.64 -7.03
N VAL A 208 -20.03 8.82 -6.57
CA VAL A 208 -19.77 7.69 -5.68
C VAL A 208 -18.84 6.65 -6.35
N VAL A 209 -19.09 6.31 -7.62
CA VAL A 209 -18.19 5.42 -8.40
C VAL A 209 -16.78 5.98 -8.46
N ASN A 210 -16.64 7.27 -8.82
CA ASN A 210 -15.34 7.92 -8.89
C ASN A 210 -14.64 7.98 -7.55
N PHE A 211 -15.39 8.16 -6.46
CA PHE A 211 -14.87 8.15 -5.11
C PHE A 211 -14.30 6.78 -4.75
N PHE A 212 -15.06 5.71 -4.95
CA PHE A 212 -14.59 4.35 -4.71
C PHE A 212 -13.36 4.00 -5.55
N TYR A 213 -13.35 4.37 -6.84
CA TYR A 213 -12.22 4.10 -7.72
C TYR A 213 -10.96 4.87 -7.33
N THR A 214 -11.11 6.11 -6.89
CA THR A 214 -9.97 6.93 -6.47
C THR A 214 -9.30 6.35 -5.22
N LEU A 215 -10.09 5.81 -4.28
CA LEU A 215 -9.62 5.37 -2.98
C LEU A 215 -9.49 3.85 -2.84
N GLN A 216 -9.77 3.08 -3.90
CA GLN A 216 -9.71 1.60 -3.84
C GLN A 216 -8.34 1.01 -3.49
N GLY A 217 -7.26 1.78 -3.67
CA GLY A 217 -5.90 1.39 -3.30
C GLY A 217 -5.44 1.92 -1.94
N GLU A 218 -6.24 2.78 -1.29
CA GLU A 218 -5.89 3.44 -0.03
C GLU A 218 -6.46 2.73 1.21
N ALA A 219 -7.30 1.72 1.01
CA ALA A 219 -7.78 0.82 2.04
C ALA A 219 -7.42 -0.62 1.68
N ALA A 220 -6.97 -1.40 2.65
CA ALA A 220 -6.61 -2.80 2.42
C ALA A 220 -7.84 -3.66 2.12
N GLY A 221 -8.95 -3.41 2.81
CA GLY A 221 -10.24 -4.09 2.64
C GLY A 221 -11.30 -3.23 1.97
N ALA A 222 -12.48 -3.16 2.59
CA ALA A 222 -13.67 -2.54 2.02
C ALA A 222 -13.78 -1.04 2.29
N GLN A 223 -14.46 -0.36 1.36
CA GLN A 223 -14.94 0.99 1.50
C GLN A 223 -16.46 0.98 1.57
N ALA A 224 -17.06 1.84 2.39
CA ALA A 224 -18.50 1.88 2.58
C ALA A 224 -19.05 3.31 2.58
N PHE A 225 -20.29 3.46 2.11
CA PHE A 225 -21.12 4.63 2.35
C PHE A 225 -22.35 4.24 3.17
N SER A 226 -22.60 4.97 4.25
CA SER A 226 -23.80 4.80 5.07
C SER A 226 -24.96 5.64 4.55
N ASN A 227 -26.20 5.25 4.93
CA ASN A 227 -27.44 5.98 4.62
C ASN A 227 -27.63 6.21 3.11
N PHE A 228 -27.24 5.22 2.30
CA PHE A 228 -27.13 5.37 0.86
C PHE A 228 -28.47 5.66 0.19
N ASP A 229 -29.51 4.92 0.60
CA ASP A 229 -30.89 5.11 0.13
C ASP A 229 -31.49 6.42 0.66
N THR A 230 -31.37 6.70 1.95
CA THR A 230 -31.89 7.93 2.58
C THR A 230 -31.33 9.18 1.90
N LEU A 231 -30.04 9.25 1.67
CA LEU A 231 -29.38 10.43 1.12
C LEU A 231 -29.60 10.62 -0.37
N LEU A 232 -29.88 9.54 -1.12
CA LEU A 232 -30.09 9.59 -2.57
C LEU A 232 -31.57 9.60 -2.98
N ALA A 233 -32.48 9.17 -2.13
CA ALA A 233 -33.92 9.18 -2.40
C ALA A 233 -34.47 10.53 -2.86
N PRO A 234 -34.08 11.69 -2.27
CA PRO A 234 -34.59 12.98 -2.71
C PRO A 234 -34.37 13.29 -4.18
N PHE A 235 -33.27 12.82 -4.79
CA PHE A 235 -33.00 13.03 -6.20
C PHE A 235 -34.10 12.45 -7.11
N ILE A 236 -34.78 11.39 -6.68
CA ILE A 236 -35.87 10.76 -7.44
C ILE A 236 -36.99 11.76 -7.68
N ARG A 237 -37.42 12.46 -6.62
CA ARG A 237 -38.49 13.50 -6.73
C ARG A 237 -38.01 14.71 -7.51
N TYR A 238 -36.80 15.20 -7.21
CA TYR A 238 -36.26 16.38 -7.87
C TYR A 238 -35.98 16.18 -9.35
N ASP A 239 -35.65 14.96 -9.79
CA ASP A 239 -35.48 14.61 -11.19
C ASP A 239 -36.79 14.13 -11.86
N GLY A 240 -37.84 13.88 -11.08
CA GLY A 240 -39.11 13.33 -11.57
C GLY A 240 -39.00 11.94 -12.19
N LEU A 241 -38.16 11.06 -11.59
CA LEU A 241 -37.80 9.77 -12.17
C LEU A 241 -38.90 8.72 -12.04
N SER A 242 -39.18 8.01 -13.11
CA SER A 242 -39.95 6.77 -13.09
C SER A 242 -39.11 5.61 -12.51
N ILE A 243 -39.78 4.55 -12.04
CA ILE A 243 -39.13 3.34 -11.55
C ILE A 243 -38.15 2.71 -12.58
N LYS A 244 -38.45 2.83 -13.88
CA LYS A 244 -37.55 2.36 -14.95
C LYS A 244 -36.28 3.16 -15.03
N GLU A 245 -36.37 4.49 -14.86
CA GLU A 245 -35.18 5.37 -14.89
C GLU A 245 -34.34 5.23 -13.64
N ILE A 246 -34.95 5.05 -12.46
CA ILE A 246 -34.26 4.73 -11.22
C ILE A 246 -33.49 3.41 -11.38
N LYS A 247 -34.19 2.38 -11.87
CA LYS A 247 -33.58 1.06 -12.09
C LYS A 247 -32.40 1.13 -13.07
N GLN A 248 -32.56 1.89 -14.18
CA GLN A 248 -31.48 2.08 -15.14
C GLN A 248 -30.26 2.80 -14.51
N ALA A 249 -30.51 3.86 -13.74
CA ALA A 249 -29.42 4.57 -13.05
C ALA A 249 -28.66 3.68 -12.05
N LEU A 250 -29.40 2.87 -11.31
CA LEU A 250 -28.82 1.90 -10.36
C LEU A 250 -28.10 0.74 -11.06
N GLN A 251 -28.61 0.29 -12.21
CA GLN A 251 -27.92 -0.72 -13.02
C GLN A 251 -26.58 -0.19 -13.53
N GLU A 252 -26.53 1.04 -14.02
CA GLU A 252 -25.28 1.70 -14.43
C GLU A 252 -24.29 1.80 -13.25
N PHE A 253 -24.76 2.20 -12.09
CA PHE A 253 -23.97 2.29 -10.88
C PHE A 253 -23.39 0.92 -10.47
N ILE A 254 -24.26 -0.08 -10.30
CA ILE A 254 -23.88 -1.42 -9.86
C ILE A 254 -22.93 -2.06 -10.88
N PHE A 255 -23.18 -1.93 -12.18
CA PHE A 255 -22.29 -2.42 -13.21
C PHE A 255 -20.89 -1.78 -13.08
N ASN A 256 -20.82 -0.44 -12.97
CA ASN A 256 -19.54 0.26 -12.89
C ASN A 256 -18.71 -0.16 -11.68
N ILE A 257 -19.31 -0.29 -10.50
CA ILE A 257 -18.54 -0.72 -9.30
C ILE A 257 -18.14 -2.19 -9.33
N ASN A 258 -18.71 -3.01 -10.22
CA ASN A 258 -18.31 -4.40 -10.44
C ASN A 258 -17.29 -4.58 -11.57
N VAL A 259 -16.85 -3.50 -12.23
CA VAL A 259 -15.75 -3.57 -13.18
C VAL A 259 -14.43 -3.82 -12.43
N PRO A 260 -13.62 -4.80 -12.86
CA PRO A 260 -12.40 -5.19 -12.15
C PRO A 260 -11.26 -4.17 -12.38
N THR A 261 -11.33 -3.05 -11.69
CA THR A 261 -10.39 -1.92 -11.82
C THR A 261 -9.25 -1.92 -10.80
N ARG A 262 -9.38 -2.73 -9.74
CA ARG A 262 -8.36 -2.87 -8.71
C ARG A 262 -7.24 -3.81 -9.15
N VAL A 263 -6.07 -3.72 -8.51
CA VAL A 263 -4.91 -4.57 -8.76
C VAL A 263 -5.28 -6.05 -8.74
N GLY A 264 -4.74 -6.85 -9.67
CA GLY A 264 -5.06 -8.27 -9.80
C GLY A 264 -6.44 -8.54 -10.38
N PHE A 265 -6.98 -7.60 -11.17
CA PHE A 265 -8.35 -7.65 -11.71
C PHE A 265 -9.43 -7.80 -10.63
N GLN A 266 -9.14 -7.35 -9.43
CA GLN A 266 -10.15 -7.29 -8.38
C GLN A 266 -11.22 -6.24 -8.69
N THR A 267 -12.44 -6.56 -8.34
CA THR A 267 -13.50 -5.57 -8.20
C THR A 267 -13.25 -4.77 -6.92
N PRO A 268 -13.46 -3.43 -6.92
CA PRO A 268 -13.40 -2.64 -5.69
C PRO A 268 -14.32 -3.22 -4.61
N PHE A 269 -13.78 -3.43 -3.43
CA PHE A 269 -14.54 -3.99 -2.31
C PHE A 269 -15.40 -2.87 -1.71
N THR A 270 -16.71 -2.89 -1.99
CA THR A 270 -17.62 -1.79 -1.66
C THR A 270 -18.84 -2.27 -0.90
N ASN A 271 -19.25 -1.48 0.10
CA ASN A 271 -20.48 -1.68 0.87
C ASN A 271 -21.33 -0.42 0.81
N VAL A 272 -22.64 -0.59 0.92
CA VAL A 272 -23.59 0.50 1.15
C VAL A 272 -24.54 0.08 2.27
N THR A 273 -24.91 1.02 3.16
CA THR A 273 -25.96 0.74 4.13
C THR A 273 -27.31 1.27 3.62
N LEU A 274 -28.31 0.43 3.67
CA LEU A 274 -29.70 0.79 3.36
C LEU A 274 -30.47 0.93 4.66
N ASP A 275 -31.09 2.07 4.88
CA ASP A 275 -31.85 2.37 6.08
C ASP A 275 -33.26 1.78 6.05
N LEU A 276 -33.84 1.62 4.86
CA LEU A 276 -35.22 1.18 4.57
C LEU A 276 -36.30 2.10 5.17
N THR A 277 -35.99 2.81 6.22
CA THR A 277 -36.84 3.83 6.86
C THR A 277 -35.97 5.02 7.22
N VAL A 278 -36.42 6.22 6.92
CA VAL A 278 -35.63 7.44 7.20
C VAL A 278 -35.24 7.50 8.67
N PRO A 279 -33.94 7.50 8.98
CA PRO A 279 -33.44 7.53 10.37
C PRO A 279 -33.83 8.81 11.09
N LYS A 280 -34.11 8.72 12.38
CA LYS A 280 -34.53 9.88 13.22
C LYS A 280 -33.53 11.03 13.18
N TYR A 281 -32.22 10.73 13.07
CA TYR A 281 -31.17 11.75 13.03
C TYR A 281 -31.08 12.50 11.70
N TYR A 282 -31.66 11.95 10.61
CA TYR A 282 -31.83 12.66 9.34
C TYR A 282 -33.24 13.24 9.14
N ALA A 283 -34.24 12.72 9.83
CA ALA A 283 -35.64 12.98 9.57
C ALA A 283 -35.96 14.48 9.41
N ASP A 284 -35.47 15.30 10.32
CA ASP A 284 -35.74 16.76 10.34
C ASP A 284 -34.61 17.58 9.68
N GLN A 285 -33.61 16.94 9.09
CA GLN A 285 -32.57 17.66 8.35
C GLN A 285 -33.04 18.01 6.94
N PRO A 286 -32.64 19.18 6.40
CA PRO A 286 -32.95 19.56 5.02
C PRO A 286 -32.19 18.64 4.04
N VAL A 287 -32.87 18.24 2.97
CA VAL A 287 -32.22 17.45 1.91
C VAL A 287 -31.22 18.28 1.12
N ILE A 288 -30.18 17.64 0.62
CA ILE A 288 -29.10 18.30 -0.11
C ILE A 288 -29.21 18.00 -1.61
N ILE A 289 -29.39 19.04 -2.42
CA ILE A 289 -29.40 18.96 -3.88
C ILE A 289 -28.46 20.04 -4.43
N GLY A 290 -27.51 19.64 -5.27
CA GLY A 290 -26.53 20.56 -5.87
C GLY A 290 -25.67 21.29 -4.83
N GLY A 291 -25.38 20.64 -3.68
CA GLY A 291 -24.58 21.19 -2.59
C GLY A 291 -25.33 22.22 -1.72
N LYS A 292 -26.65 22.30 -1.85
CA LYS A 292 -27.45 23.27 -1.11
C LYS A 292 -28.58 22.59 -0.37
N PRO A 293 -28.83 22.99 0.91
CA PRO A 293 -30.00 22.53 1.65
C PRO A 293 -31.27 23.07 0.95
N GLN A 294 -32.27 22.22 0.88
CA GLN A 294 -33.59 22.51 0.33
C GLN A 294 -34.57 22.83 1.48
N LYS A 295 -35.82 23.14 1.14
CA LYS A 295 -36.88 23.41 2.14
C LYS A 295 -37.41 22.13 2.76
N GLU A 296 -37.48 21.08 1.96
CA GLU A 296 -37.98 19.78 2.38
C GLU A 296 -36.94 19.05 3.23
N THR A 297 -37.43 18.20 4.13
CA THR A 297 -36.60 17.37 5.02
C THR A 297 -36.65 15.91 4.61
N TYR A 298 -35.66 15.12 5.00
CA TYR A 298 -35.54 13.71 4.57
C TYR A 298 -36.79 12.88 4.92
N LYS A 299 -37.48 13.14 6.04
CA LYS A 299 -38.70 12.41 6.42
C LYS A 299 -39.83 12.48 5.39
N GLU A 300 -39.81 13.46 4.50
CA GLU A 300 -40.81 13.64 3.45
C GLU A 300 -40.58 12.75 2.23
N PHE A 301 -39.46 11.98 2.21
CA PHE A 301 -39.02 11.20 1.05
C PHE A 301 -39.07 9.68 1.28
N GLN A 302 -39.92 9.21 2.21
CA GLN A 302 -40.04 7.76 2.45
C GLN A 302 -40.54 7.00 1.20
N GLU A 303 -41.44 7.57 0.42
CA GLU A 303 -41.93 6.94 -0.81
C GLU A 303 -40.81 6.77 -1.86
N GLU A 304 -39.97 7.78 -2.04
CA GLU A 304 -38.82 7.71 -2.93
C GLU A 304 -37.75 6.74 -2.42
N LEU A 305 -37.57 6.66 -1.11
CA LEU A 305 -36.68 5.69 -0.46
C LEU A 305 -37.15 4.27 -0.75
N ASP A 306 -38.45 3.99 -0.62
CA ASP A 306 -39.04 2.69 -0.95
C ASP A 306 -38.88 2.33 -2.44
N LEU A 307 -39.05 3.32 -3.35
CA LEU A 307 -38.81 3.13 -4.76
C LEU A 307 -37.32 2.85 -5.08
N PHE A 308 -36.43 3.58 -4.43
CA PHE A 308 -34.97 3.36 -4.54
C PHE A 308 -34.60 1.94 -4.15
N ASN A 309 -35.00 1.51 -2.96
CA ASN A 309 -34.70 0.20 -2.42
C ASN A 309 -35.30 -0.92 -3.27
N LYS A 310 -36.55 -0.76 -3.72
CA LYS A 310 -37.18 -1.71 -4.63
C LYS A 310 -36.39 -1.86 -5.94
N ALA A 311 -35.99 -0.75 -6.56
CA ALA A 311 -35.19 -0.75 -7.78
C ALA A 311 -33.81 -1.36 -7.56
N PHE A 312 -33.14 -1.02 -6.46
CA PHE A 312 -31.83 -1.55 -6.08
C PHE A 312 -31.87 -3.07 -5.94
N LEU A 313 -32.80 -3.58 -5.13
CA LEU A 313 -32.95 -5.03 -4.91
C LEU A 313 -33.31 -5.77 -6.19
N GLN A 314 -34.13 -5.18 -7.07
CA GLN A 314 -34.44 -5.79 -8.36
C GLN A 314 -33.21 -5.92 -9.26
N VAL A 315 -32.37 -4.86 -9.35
CA VAL A 315 -31.13 -4.91 -10.14
C VAL A 315 -30.16 -5.97 -9.58
N MET A 316 -30.00 -6.01 -8.25
CA MET A 316 -29.15 -7.03 -7.62
C MET A 316 -29.65 -8.45 -7.87
N ALA A 317 -30.97 -8.67 -7.83
CA ALA A 317 -31.57 -9.98 -8.07
C ALA A 317 -31.51 -10.43 -9.55
N GLU A 318 -31.57 -9.49 -10.50
CA GLU A 318 -31.46 -9.80 -11.93
C GLU A 318 -30.04 -10.17 -12.37
N GLY A 319 -29.04 -9.63 -11.72
CA GLY A 319 -27.64 -9.87 -12.04
C GLY A 319 -27.17 -9.25 -13.36
N ASP A 320 -26.03 -9.72 -13.85
CA ASP A 320 -25.41 -9.24 -15.09
C ASP A 320 -26.10 -9.81 -16.35
N ALA A 321 -25.59 -9.46 -17.53
CA ALA A 321 -26.12 -9.90 -18.82
C ALA A 321 -26.16 -11.44 -19.02
N LYS A 322 -25.49 -12.22 -18.15
CA LYS A 322 -25.51 -13.68 -18.13
C LYS A 322 -26.28 -14.23 -16.93
N GLY A 323 -26.97 -13.38 -16.17
CA GLY A 323 -27.71 -13.76 -14.97
C GLY A 323 -26.79 -14.10 -13.77
N ARG A 324 -25.52 -13.69 -13.76
CA ARG A 324 -24.62 -13.86 -12.62
C ARG A 324 -24.90 -12.76 -11.59
N VAL A 325 -24.96 -13.14 -10.33
CA VAL A 325 -25.12 -12.18 -9.23
C VAL A 325 -23.99 -11.18 -9.20
N PHE A 326 -24.30 -9.93 -8.88
CA PHE A 326 -23.28 -8.91 -8.60
C PHE A 326 -22.65 -9.17 -7.23
N THR A 327 -21.33 -9.09 -7.17
CA THR A 327 -20.60 -9.25 -5.90
C THR A 327 -20.73 -8.01 -5.02
N PHE A 328 -20.79 -6.85 -5.64
CA PHE A 328 -20.81 -5.56 -4.97
C PHE A 328 -21.94 -4.64 -5.50
N PRO A 329 -22.35 -3.64 -4.71
CA PRO A 329 -21.99 -3.42 -3.30
C PRO A 329 -22.64 -4.48 -2.41
N ILE A 330 -22.00 -4.77 -1.27
CA ILE A 330 -22.64 -5.56 -0.21
C ILE A 330 -23.58 -4.60 0.54
N PRO A 331 -24.90 -4.85 0.54
CA PRO A 331 -25.86 -3.99 1.22
C PRO A 331 -25.93 -4.29 2.72
#